data_1ef846c32bc49f2b69d8232f5e0970a8
#
_entry.id   1ef846c32bc49f2b69d8232f5e0970a8
#
_cell.length_a   1.000
_cell.length_b   1.000
_cell.length_c   1.000
_cell.angle_alpha   90.00
_cell.angle_beta   90.00
_cell.angle_gamma   90.00
#
_symmetry.space_group_name_H-M   'P 1'
#
loop_
_entity.id
_entity.type
_entity.pdbx_description
1 polymer ?
#
loop_
_entity_poly.entity_id
_entity_poly.type
_entity_poly.pdbx_seq_one_letter_code
_entity_poly.pdbx_strand_id
1 'polypeptide(L)'
;MNPGAAPIRILTVDDHPVVRQGIAGMVAIESDMTLVGEASNGREAIQQFRIHRPDITLMDVQMPEMNGIDALIAIRNEFPDAKVIMLTTYTGDVQILRALKAGAQGYLLKSTLHRDLLDTVRAVHTGKKALSPEASYEIAEHGTDNALSPREIDVLRLIAAGNSNKRVADKLSIGEASVKSHVENILSKLGANDRTHAVTIALKRGIIEL
;
A
#
# COMPACT_ATOMS: atom_id res chain seq x y z
N MET A 1 33.42 5.45 3.44
CA MET A 1 32.71 4.22 3.84
C MET A 1 33.44 3.63 5.02
N ASN A 2 32.74 3.27 6.08
CA ASN A 2 33.36 2.68 7.27
C ASN A 2 33.54 1.16 7.00
N PRO A 3 34.77 0.65 6.86
CA PRO A 3 34.99 -0.76 6.53
C PRO A 3 34.82 -1.62 7.80
N GLY A 4 33.60 -1.87 8.21
CA GLY A 4 33.31 -2.66 9.41
C GLY A 4 31.84 -2.68 9.83
N ALA A 5 30.94 -1.97 9.15
CA ALA A 5 29.53 -2.04 9.43
C ALA A 5 28.94 -3.34 8.81
N ALA A 6 28.15 -4.07 9.57
CA ALA A 6 27.43 -5.22 9.03
C ALA A 6 26.47 -4.77 7.91
N PRO A 7 26.29 -5.58 6.85
CA PRO A 7 25.39 -5.22 5.75
C PRO A 7 23.94 -5.09 6.24
N ILE A 8 23.19 -4.17 5.64
CA ILE A 8 21.74 -3.98 5.88
C ILE A 8 21.03 -5.25 5.45
N ARG A 9 20.31 -5.88 6.37
CA ARG A 9 19.60 -7.14 6.16
C ARG A 9 18.19 -6.86 5.63
N ILE A 10 17.91 -7.30 4.41
CA ILE A 10 16.68 -6.97 3.68
C ILE A 10 15.82 -8.23 3.53
N LEU A 11 14.52 -8.13 3.87
CA LEU A 11 13.48 -9.08 3.51
C LEU A 11 12.69 -8.47 2.35
N THR A 12 12.51 -9.21 1.23
CA THR A 12 11.64 -8.79 0.12
C THR A 12 10.36 -9.60 0.12
N VAL A 13 9.23 -8.91 -0.06
CA VAL A 13 7.88 -9.50 -0.03
C VAL A 13 7.09 -8.96 -1.22
N ASP A 14 6.78 -9.81 -2.18
CA ASP A 14 6.02 -9.49 -3.38
C ASP A 14 5.48 -10.79 -3.99
N ASP A 15 4.25 -10.81 -4.48
CA ASP A 15 3.68 -12.02 -5.12
C ASP A 15 4.22 -12.25 -6.54
N HIS A 16 4.86 -11.21 -7.16
CA HIS A 16 5.47 -11.30 -8.49
C HIS A 16 6.94 -11.77 -8.41
N PRO A 17 7.27 -12.99 -8.87
CA PRO A 17 8.66 -13.49 -8.81
C PRO A 17 9.67 -12.59 -9.52
N VAL A 18 9.28 -11.97 -10.64
CA VAL A 18 10.15 -11.07 -11.42
C VAL A 18 10.57 -9.84 -10.62
N VAL A 19 9.66 -9.29 -9.80
CA VAL A 19 9.97 -8.14 -8.93
C VAL A 19 10.95 -8.57 -7.85
N ARG A 20 10.71 -9.71 -7.18
CA ARG A 20 11.65 -10.22 -6.16
C ARG A 20 13.04 -10.49 -6.75
N GLN A 21 13.13 -11.12 -7.93
CA GLN A 21 14.41 -11.34 -8.61
C GLN A 21 15.10 -10.04 -9.00
N GLY A 22 14.34 -9.04 -9.45
CA GLY A 22 14.86 -7.70 -9.75
C GLY A 22 15.45 -7.02 -8.52
N ILE A 23 14.75 -7.05 -7.39
CA ILE A 23 15.23 -6.53 -6.11
C ILE A 23 16.47 -7.31 -5.65
N ALA A 24 16.46 -8.64 -5.71
CA ALA A 24 17.61 -9.48 -5.35
C ALA A 24 18.85 -9.11 -6.18
N GLY A 25 18.68 -8.92 -7.50
CA GLY A 25 19.77 -8.48 -8.37
C GLY A 25 20.34 -7.11 -8.02
N MET A 26 19.47 -6.14 -7.70
CA MET A 26 19.91 -4.81 -7.25
C MET A 26 20.65 -4.86 -5.92
N VAL A 27 20.18 -5.63 -4.96
CA VAL A 27 20.82 -5.79 -3.65
C VAL A 27 22.16 -6.54 -3.76
N ALA A 28 22.26 -7.54 -4.63
CA ALA A 28 23.45 -8.39 -4.75
C ALA A 28 24.72 -7.64 -5.22
N ILE A 29 24.57 -6.52 -5.92
CA ILE A 29 25.71 -5.70 -6.38
C ILE A 29 26.20 -4.69 -5.32
N GLU A 30 25.45 -4.51 -4.23
CA GLU A 30 25.77 -3.57 -3.15
C GLU A 30 26.51 -4.29 -2.01
N SER A 31 27.66 -3.78 -1.64
CA SER A 31 28.49 -4.37 -0.56
C SER A 31 27.96 -4.09 0.86
N ASP A 32 27.08 -3.08 0.99
CA ASP A 32 26.46 -2.65 2.25
C ASP A 32 25.07 -3.23 2.51
N MET A 33 24.59 -4.15 1.66
CA MET A 33 23.26 -4.76 1.75
C MET A 33 23.30 -6.27 1.55
N THR A 34 22.35 -6.98 2.12
CA THR A 34 22.17 -8.43 1.89
C THR A 34 20.70 -8.81 1.97
N LEU A 35 20.25 -9.65 1.04
CA LEU A 35 18.94 -10.27 1.10
C LEU A 35 18.97 -11.44 2.07
N VAL A 36 18.11 -11.42 3.10
CA VAL A 36 18.06 -12.46 4.14
C VAL A 36 16.85 -13.38 4.02
N GLY A 37 15.86 -12.99 3.21
CA GLY A 37 14.68 -13.81 2.97
C GLY A 37 13.78 -13.23 1.89
N GLU A 38 12.86 -14.07 1.43
CA GLU A 38 11.81 -13.73 0.46
C GLU A 38 10.46 -14.25 0.96
N ALA A 39 9.37 -13.58 0.57
CA ALA A 39 8.02 -14.05 0.80
C ALA A 39 7.13 -13.64 -0.39
N SER A 40 6.03 -14.37 -0.60
CA SER A 40 5.10 -14.16 -1.71
C SER A 40 3.72 -13.63 -1.27
N ASN A 41 3.48 -13.52 0.03
CA ASN A 41 2.24 -13.00 0.62
C ASN A 41 2.50 -12.50 2.04
N GLY A 42 1.49 -11.82 2.62
CA GLY A 42 1.61 -11.24 3.95
C GLY A 42 1.78 -12.26 5.08
N ARG A 43 1.23 -13.47 4.95
CA ARG A 43 1.40 -14.53 5.97
C ARG A 43 2.83 -15.05 6.01
N GLU A 44 3.40 -15.33 4.85
CA GLU A 44 4.81 -15.68 4.72
C GLU A 44 5.72 -14.54 5.21
N ALA A 45 5.38 -13.29 4.89
CA ALA A 45 6.14 -12.13 5.36
C ALA A 45 6.29 -12.10 6.89
N ILE A 46 5.20 -12.34 7.63
CA ILE A 46 5.23 -12.38 9.10
C ILE A 46 6.15 -13.52 9.58
N GLN A 47 6.07 -14.69 8.95
CA GLN A 47 6.92 -15.84 9.32
C GLN A 47 8.40 -15.56 9.04
N GLN A 48 8.73 -15.05 7.84
CA GLN A 48 10.09 -14.72 7.45
C GLN A 48 10.66 -13.58 8.32
N PHE A 49 9.84 -12.59 8.69
CA PHE A 49 10.26 -11.55 9.60
C PHE A 49 10.65 -12.09 10.98
N ARG A 50 9.87 -13.03 11.53
CA ARG A 50 10.17 -13.68 12.83
C ARG A 50 11.49 -14.46 12.79
N ILE A 51 11.76 -15.16 11.69
CA ILE A 51 12.96 -15.99 11.51
C ILE A 51 14.20 -15.11 11.30
N HIS A 52 14.12 -14.15 10.40
CA HIS A 52 15.30 -13.42 9.93
C HIS A 52 15.56 -12.11 10.66
N ARG A 53 14.54 -11.49 11.29
CA ARG A 53 14.68 -10.18 11.94
C ARG A 53 15.43 -9.19 11.04
N PRO A 54 14.88 -8.88 9.87
CA PRO A 54 15.55 -7.98 8.92
C PRO A 54 15.62 -6.55 9.46
N ASP A 55 16.62 -5.80 9.00
CA ASP A 55 16.72 -4.36 9.28
C ASP A 55 15.69 -3.58 8.48
N ILE A 56 15.41 -4.02 7.25
CA ILE A 56 14.43 -3.42 6.34
C ILE A 56 13.57 -4.52 5.72
N THR A 57 12.27 -4.30 5.67
CA THR A 57 11.34 -5.11 4.86
C THR A 57 10.82 -4.30 3.70
N LEU A 58 11.00 -4.80 2.48
CA LEU A 58 10.37 -4.30 1.26
C LEU A 58 9.08 -5.08 1.06
N MET A 59 7.92 -4.40 1.11
CA MET A 59 6.61 -5.05 1.18
C MET A 59 5.69 -4.54 0.09
N ASP A 60 5.27 -5.40 -0.82
CA ASP A 60 4.18 -5.06 -1.75
C ASP A 60 2.89 -4.76 -0.98
N VAL A 61 2.14 -3.78 -1.47
CA VAL A 61 0.83 -3.42 -0.91
C VAL A 61 -0.22 -4.49 -1.25
N GLN A 62 -0.25 -4.94 -2.50
CA GLN A 62 -1.29 -5.85 -3.01
C GLN A 62 -0.73 -7.25 -3.21
N MET A 63 -1.16 -8.17 -2.37
CA MET A 63 -0.79 -9.59 -2.43
C MET A 63 -1.98 -10.47 -2.11
N PRO A 64 -2.01 -11.71 -2.62
CA PRO A 64 -3.06 -12.68 -2.28
C PRO A 64 -3.00 -13.09 -0.81
N GLU A 65 -4.08 -13.67 -0.29
CA GLU A 65 -4.28 -14.16 1.07
C GLU A 65 -4.24 -13.09 2.16
N MET A 66 -3.18 -12.31 2.25
CA MET A 66 -2.99 -11.20 3.18
C MET A 66 -2.23 -10.09 2.46
N ASN A 67 -2.84 -8.91 2.38
CA ASN A 67 -2.20 -7.73 1.78
C ASN A 67 -1.06 -7.20 2.66
N GLY A 68 -0.19 -6.36 2.06
CA GLY A 68 0.99 -5.86 2.75
C GLY A 68 0.70 -4.90 3.89
N ILE A 69 -0.41 -4.16 3.85
CA ILE A 69 -0.77 -3.24 4.94
C ILE A 69 -1.19 -4.03 6.18
N ASP A 70 -1.97 -5.09 6.02
CA ASP A 70 -2.36 -5.95 7.13
C ASP A 70 -1.15 -6.71 7.69
N ALA A 71 -0.23 -7.14 6.83
CA ALA A 71 1.05 -7.74 7.25
C ALA A 71 1.93 -6.73 8.01
N LEU A 72 2.02 -5.49 7.54
CA LEU A 72 2.73 -4.40 8.24
C LEU A 72 2.17 -4.19 9.65
N ILE A 73 0.83 -4.10 9.78
CA ILE A 73 0.17 -3.94 11.09
C ILE A 73 0.51 -5.12 12.01
N ALA A 74 0.41 -6.35 11.51
CA ALA A 74 0.71 -7.55 12.28
C ALA A 74 2.19 -7.59 12.73
N ILE A 75 3.13 -7.28 11.83
CA ILE A 75 4.55 -7.22 12.13
C ILE A 75 4.83 -6.14 13.20
N ARG A 76 4.29 -4.94 13.05
CA ARG A 76 4.54 -3.85 14.00
C ARG A 76 3.87 -4.02 15.36
N ASN A 77 2.77 -4.75 15.43
CA ASN A 77 2.17 -5.14 16.71
C ASN A 77 3.09 -6.07 17.52
N GLU A 78 3.84 -6.93 16.85
CA GLU A 78 4.81 -7.84 17.49
C GLU A 78 6.21 -7.21 17.62
N PHE A 79 6.60 -6.37 16.65
CA PHE A 79 7.90 -5.72 16.55
C PHE A 79 7.72 -4.22 16.27
N PRO A 80 7.50 -3.38 17.30
CA PRO A 80 7.17 -1.96 17.13
C PRO A 80 8.21 -1.15 16.34
N ASP A 81 9.48 -1.57 16.39
CA ASP A 81 10.60 -0.90 15.70
C ASP A 81 10.85 -1.42 14.27
N ALA A 82 10.01 -2.34 13.78
CA ALA A 82 10.15 -2.88 12.42
C ALA A 82 10.09 -1.77 11.38
N LYS A 83 11.11 -1.71 10.51
CA LYS A 83 11.20 -0.74 9.42
C LYS A 83 10.69 -1.39 8.14
N VAL A 84 9.59 -0.84 7.63
CA VAL A 84 8.94 -1.35 6.43
C VAL A 84 8.80 -0.25 5.38
N ILE A 85 9.26 -0.55 4.17
CA ILE A 85 9.09 0.26 2.96
C ILE A 85 8.01 -0.43 2.13
N MET A 86 6.91 0.26 1.87
CA MET A 86 5.84 -0.25 1.03
C MET A 86 6.18 -0.06 -0.45
N LEU A 87 5.91 -1.07 -1.25
CA LEU A 87 6.05 -1.05 -2.70
C LEU A 87 4.67 -1.11 -3.34
N THR A 88 4.43 -0.35 -4.40
CA THR A 88 3.13 -0.33 -5.07
C THR A 88 3.25 -0.08 -6.57
N THR A 89 2.30 -0.58 -7.34
CA THR A 89 2.12 -0.21 -8.74
C THR A 89 1.25 1.03 -8.93
N TYR A 90 0.50 1.43 -7.89
CA TYR A 90 -0.49 2.51 -7.94
C TYR A 90 -0.15 3.64 -6.98
N THR A 91 -0.44 4.87 -7.39
CA THR A 91 -0.25 6.10 -6.61
C THR A 91 -1.44 6.47 -5.72
N GLY A 92 -2.37 5.53 -5.45
CA GLY A 92 -3.59 5.83 -4.71
C GLY A 92 -3.34 6.39 -3.30
N ASP A 93 -3.73 7.64 -3.08
CA ASP A 93 -3.55 8.41 -1.83
C ASP A 93 -4.10 7.69 -0.59
N VAL A 94 -5.21 6.97 -0.72
CA VAL A 94 -5.84 6.26 0.40
C VAL A 94 -4.96 5.12 0.91
N GLN A 95 -4.33 4.36 0.02
CA GLN A 95 -3.42 3.26 0.41
C GLN A 95 -2.13 3.81 1.01
N ILE A 96 -1.58 4.90 0.45
CA ILE A 96 -0.41 5.58 1.00
C ILE A 96 -0.70 6.04 2.43
N LEU A 97 -1.81 6.74 2.66
CA LEU A 97 -2.20 7.22 3.99
C LEU A 97 -2.45 6.07 4.99
N ARG A 98 -3.08 4.97 4.55
CA ARG A 98 -3.27 3.78 5.39
C ARG A 98 -1.92 3.17 5.78
N ALA A 99 -1.00 3.01 4.85
CA ALA A 99 0.33 2.48 5.10
C ALA A 99 1.12 3.35 6.08
N LEU A 100 1.09 4.68 5.91
CA LEU A 100 1.77 5.62 6.81
C LEU A 100 1.16 5.62 8.22
N LYS A 101 -0.18 5.57 8.33
CA LYS A 101 -0.87 5.42 9.63
C LYS A 101 -0.55 4.10 10.30
N ALA A 102 -0.37 3.03 9.53
CA ALA A 102 0.07 1.72 10.02
C ALA A 102 1.57 1.72 10.42
N GLY A 103 2.30 2.81 10.16
CA GLY A 103 3.68 2.98 10.58
C GLY A 103 4.72 2.60 9.52
N ALA A 104 4.37 2.56 8.24
CA ALA A 104 5.35 2.48 7.16
C ALA A 104 6.34 3.64 7.24
N GLN A 105 7.62 3.36 7.01
CA GLN A 105 8.69 4.36 7.05
C GLN A 105 9.16 4.77 5.67
N GLY A 106 8.79 4.02 4.64
CA GLY A 106 9.01 4.35 3.24
C GLY A 106 7.84 3.93 2.36
N TYR A 107 7.71 4.59 1.22
CA TYR A 107 6.71 4.27 0.19
C TYR A 107 7.28 4.56 -1.19
N LEU A 108 7.37 3.53 -2.04
CA LEU A 108 7.96 3.59 -3.37
C LEU A 108 7.01 3.03 -4.43
N LEU A 109 7.06 3.62 -5.62
CA LEU A 109 6.44 3.05 -6.80
C LEU A 109 7.31 1.93 -7.39
N LYS A 110 6.72 0.80 -7.77
CA LYS A 110 7.45 -0.30 -8.44
C LYS A 110 8.09 0.15 -9.76
N SER A 111 7.51 1.15 -10.43
CA SER A 111 8.08 1.73 -11.67
C SER A 111 9.38 2.50 -11.46
N THR A 112 9.66 2.97 -10.25
CA THR A 112 10.88 3.75 -9.93
C THR A 112 11.90 2.96 -9.11
N LEU A 113 11.67 1.67 -8.83
CA LEU A 113 12.56 0.85 -7.99
C LEU A 113 14.02 0.88 -8.47
N HIS A 114 14.24 0.79 -9.78
CA HIS A 114 15.58 0.79 -10.37
C HIS A 114 16.40 2.05 -10.06
N ARG A 115 15.74 3.15 -9.71
CA ARG A 115 16.36 4.45 -9.41
C ARG A 115 16.43 4.72 -7.91
N ASP A 116 15.33 4.44 -7.19
CA ASP A 116 15.12 5.03 -5.87
C ASP A 116 15.26 4.02 -4.72
N LEU A 117 15.29 2.69 -5.01
CA LEU A 117 15.24 1.64 -4.01
C LEU A 117 16.39 1.70 -3.01
N LEU A 118 17.63 1.68 -3.52
CA LEU A 118 18.82 1.55 -2.68
C LEU A 118 19.01 2.76 -1.75
N ASP A 119 18.80 3.96 -2.28
CA ASP A 119 18.88 5.19 -1.50
C ASP A 119 17.76 5.26 -0.45
N THR A 120 16.56 4.81 -0.79
CA THR A 120 15.44 4.71 0.16
C THR A 120 15.74 3.72 1.28
N VAL A 121 16.31 2.56 0.98
CA VAL A 121 16.74 1.56 1.98
C VAL A 121 17.74 2.19 2.95
N ARG A 122 18.78 2.87 2.45
CA ARG A 122 19.78 3.55 3.29
C ARG A 122 19.15 4.64 4.16
N ALA A 123 18.27 5.45 3.58
CA ALA A 123 17.58 6.51 4.31
C ALA A 123 16.71 5.95 5.44
N VAL A 124 15.89 4.92 5.16
CA VAL A 124 15.02 4.31 6.17
C VAL A 124 15.84 3.54 7.21
N HIS A 125 16.94 2.90 6.81
CA HIS A 125 17.85 2.25 7.76
C HIS A 125 18.40 3.24 8.79
N THR A 126 18.74 4.48 8.37
CA THR A 126 19.20 5.55 9.29
C THR A 126 18.07 6.22 10.08
N GLY A 127 16.81 5.76 9.97
CA GLY A 127 15.66 6.28 10.70
C GLY A 127 14.93 7.46 10.03
N LYS A 128 15.30 7.82 8.80
CA LYS A 128 14.56 8.83 8.01
C LYS A 128 13.31 8.22 7.41
N LYS A 129 12.23 8.98 7.32
CA LYS A 129 11.08 8.62 6.49
C LYS A 129 11.38 8.96 5.03
N ALA A 130 11.04 8.06 4.10
CA ALA A 130 11.28 8.25 2.68
C ALA A 130 10.00 7.97 1.89
N LEU A 131 9.47 9.01 1.28
CA LEU A 131 8.32 8.94 0.36
C LEU A 131 8.82 9.34 -1.03
N SER A 132 8.36 8.63 -2.06
CA SER A 132 8.63 9.08 -3.42
C SER A 132 7.98 10.45 -3.67
N PRO A 133 8.52 11.27 -4.60
CA PRO A 133 7.92 12.55 -4.95
C PRO A 133 6.45 12.39 -5.37
N GLU A 134 6.12 11.33 -6.10
CA GLU A 134 4.78 11.01 -6.56
C GLU A 134 3.84 10.71 -5.38
N ALA A 135 4.29 9.90 -4.40
CA ALA A 135 3.52 9.62 -3.19
C ALA A 135 3.30 10.88 -2.35
N SER A 136 4.29 11.75 -2.28
CA SER A 136 4.19 13.04 -1.58
C SER A 136 3.20 13.98 -2.26
N TYR A 137 3.20 14.02 -3.59
CA TYR A 137 2.27 14.82 -4.38
C TYR A 137 0.81 14.35 -4.17
N GLU A 138 0.55 13.05 -4.28
CA GLU A 138 -0.79 12.48 -4.09
C GLU A 138 -1.36 12.77 -2.69
N ILE A 139 -0.51 12.69 -1.66
CA ILE A 139 -0.91 13.07 -0.30
C ILE A 139 -1.27 14.56 -0.21
N ALA A 140 -0.48 15.42 -0.85
CA ALA A 140 -0.70 16.87 -0.80
C ALA A 140 -2.00 17.28 -1.53
N GLU A 141 -2.27 16.69 -2.70
CA GLU A 141 -3.45 16.98 -3.51
C GLU A 141 -4.74 16.39 -2.93
N HIS A 142 -4.69 15.21 -2.31
CA HIS A 142 -5.89 14.44 -1.97
C HIS A 142 -6.00 14.06 -0.49
N GLY A 143 -5.02 14.41 0.32
CA GLY A 143 -4.78 13.77 1.63
C GLY A 143 -5.73 14.13 2.78
N THR A 144 -6.64 15.10 2.69
CA THR A 144 -7.34 15.55 3.91
C THR A 144 -8.83 15.85 3.83
N ASP A 145 -9.40 16.34 2.74
CA ASP A 145 -10.73 16.95 2.86
C ASP A 145 -11.93 16.18 2.27
N ASN A 146 -11.72 15.13 1.47
CA ASN A 146 -12.82 14.44 0.77
C ASN A 146 -12.83 12.91 0.95
N ALA A 147 -12.45 12.41 2.13
CA ALA A 147 -12.49 10.97 2.39
C ALA A 147 -13.94 10.43 2.36
N LEU A 148 -14.15 9.31 1.66
CA LEU A 148 -15.42 8.61 1.71
C LEU A 148 -15.61 7.97 3.09
N SER A 149 -16.82 8.06 3.62
CA SER A 149 -17.19 7.33 4.84
C SER A 149 -17.24 5.82 4.58
N PRO A 150 -17.15 4.97 5.61
CA PRO A 150 -17.29 3.51 5.45
C PRO A 150 -18.56 3.13 4.68
N ARG A 151 -19.66 3.82 4.93
CA ARG A 151 -20.94 3.54 4.26
C ARG A 151 -20.92 3.92 2.77
N GLU A 152 -20.29 5.02 2.42
CA GLU A 152 -20.09 5.42 1.02
C GLU A 152 -19.18 4.43 0.28
N ILE A 153 -18.15 3.89 0.94
CA ILE A 153 -17.29 2.84 0.37
C ILE A 153 -18.09 1.56 0.10
N ASP A 154 -18.96 1.13 1.04
CA ASP A 154 -19.80 -0.05 0.85
C ASP A 154 -20.78 0.12 -0.33
N VAL A 155 -21.39 1.30 -0.44
CA VAL A 155 -22.25 1.64 -1.57
C VAL A 155 -21.46 1.60 -2.88
N LEU A 156 -20.28 2.18 -2.91
CA LEU A 156 -19.44 2.27 -4.10
C LEU A 156 -18.92 0.88 -4.55
N ARG A 157 -18.56 -0.01 -3.62
CA ARG A 157 -18.20 -1.41 -3.93
C ARG A 157 -19.35 -2.16 -4.61
N LEU A 158 -20.57 -1.99 -4.09
CA LEU A 158 -21.74 -2.63 -4.70
C LEU A 158 -22.06 -2.05 -6.08
N ILE A 159 -21.84 -0.74 -6.28
CA ILE A 159 -21.96 -0.10 -7.59
C ILE A 159 -20.90 -0.66 -8.56
N ALA A 160 -19.66 -0.79 -8.13
CA ALA A 160 -18.57 -1.36 -8.93
C ALA A 160 -18.87 -2.81 -9.35
N ALA A 161 -19.55 -3.58 -8.49
CA ALA A 161 -20.06 -4.93 -8.79
C ALA A 161 -21.32 -4.94 -9.68
N GLY A 162 -21.71 -3.82 -10.30
CA GLY A 162 -22.80 -3.73 -11.27
C GLY A 162 -24.21 -3.68 -10.68
N ASN A 163 -24.38 -3.44 -9.36
CA ASN A 163 -25.71 -3.40 -8.76
C ASN A 163 -26.41 -2.06 -9.03
N SER A 164 -27.74 -2.12 -9.30
CA SER A 164 -28.62 -0.95 -9.32
C SER A 164 -28.85 -0.39 -7.91
N ASN A 165 -29.30 0.86 -7.79
CA ASN A 165 -29.59 1.48 -6.48
C ASN A 165 -30.57 0.64 -5.65
N LYS A 166 -31.60 0.04 -6.28
CA LYS A 166 -32.52 -0.86 -5.61
C LYS A 166 -31.80 -2.07 -5.01
N ARG A 167 -30.94 -2.74 -5.78
CA ARG A 167 -30.15 -3.90 -5.29
C ARG A 167 -29.15 -3.51 -4.21
N VAL A 168 -28.54 -2.32 -4.30
CA VAL A 168 -27.68 -1.77 -3.25
C VAL A 168 -28.48 -1.54 -1.97
N ALA A 169 -29.69 -0.93 -2.08
CA ALA A 169 -30.60 -0.70 -0.97
C ALA A 169 -30.97 -2.00 -0.25
N ASP A 170 -31.36 -3.03 -1.01
CA ASP A 170 -31.70 -4.35 -0.49
C ASP A 170 -30.50 -4.99 0.26
N LYS A 171 -29.30 -5.00 -0.37
CA LYS A 171 -28.09 -5.60 0.22
C LYS A 171 -27.60 -4.88 1.48
N LEU A 172 -27.80 -3.58 1.56
CA LEU A 172 -27.36 -2.77 2.69
C LEU A 172 -28.47 -2.51 3.72
N SER A 173 -29.69 -3.04 3.48
CA SER A 173 -30.87 -2.86 4.34
C SER A 173 -31.18 -1.37 4.62
N ILE A 174 -31.17 -0.54 3.56
CA ILE A 174 -31.50 0.90 3.60
C ILE A 174 -32.50 1.28 2.51
N GLY A 175 -33.06 2.47 2.57
CA GLY A 175 -33.94 2.98 1.54
C GLY A 175 -33.21 3.33 0.23
N GLU A 176 -33.86 3.17 -0.92
CA GLU A 176 -33.28 3.56 -2.21
C GLU A 176 -32.96 5.07 -2.27
N ALA A 177 -33.75 5.93 -1.60
CA ALA A 177 -33.48 7.33 -1.46
C ALA A 177 -32.13 7.61 -0.73
N SER A 178 -31.82 6.81 0.32
CA SER A 178 -30.56 6.89 1.02
C SER A 178 -29.37 6.50 0.13
N VAL A 179 -29.56 5.47 -0.73
CA VAL A 179 -28.53 5.10 -1.71
C VAL A 179 -28.26 6.24 -2.69
N LYS A 180 -29.32 6.91 -3.19
CA LYS A 180 -29.17 8.07 -4.07
C LYS A 180 -28.38 9.19 -3.41
N SER A 181 -28.70 9.53 -2.15
CA SER A 181 -27.94 10.53 -1.38
C SER A 181 -26.48 10.14 -1.18
N HIS A 182 -26.19 8.86 -0.87
CA HIS A 182 -24.81 8.39 -0.79
C HIS A 182 -24.09 8.53 -2.13
N VAL A 183 -24.73 8.19 -3.25
CA VAL A 183 -24.14 8.35 -4.59
C VAL A 183 -23.82 9.82 -4.87
N GLU A 184 -24.74 10.75 -4.62
CA GLU A 184 -24.51 12.20 -4.79
C GLU A 184 -23.31 12.69 -3.95
N ASN A 185 -23.21 12.26 -2.69
CA ASN A 185 -22.09 12.57 -1.83
C ASN A 185 -20.77 11.97 -2.36
N ILE A 186 -20.80 10.73 -2.85
CA ILE A 186 -19.63 10.08 -3.46
C ILE A 186 -19.17 10.88 -4.69
N LEU A 187 -20.09 11.24 -5.59
CA LEU A 187 -19.77 12.02 -6.79
C LEU A 187 -19.14 13.37 -6.41
N SER A 188 -19.72 14.08 -5.45
CA SER A 188 -19.19 15.35 -4.94
C SER A 188 -17.80 15.22 -4.34
N LYS A 189 -17.60 14.23 -3.45
CA LYS A 189 -16.32 14.00 -2.77
C LYS A 189 -15.20 13.55 -3.71
N LEU A 190 -15.54 12.78 -4.75
CA LEU A 190 -14.57 12.30 -5.74
C LEU A 190 -14.40 13.26 -6.92
N GLY A 191 -15.18 14.34 -7.02
CA GLY A 191 -15.20 15.20 -8.20
C GLY A 191 -15.63 14.44 -9.48
N ALA A 192 -16.48 13.43 -9.34
CA ALA A 192 -16.85 12.55 -10.43
C ALA A 192 -18.12 13.06 -11.13
N ASN A 193 -18.16 12.97 -12.47
CA ASN A 193 -19.30 13.43 -13.28
C ASN A 193 -20.46 12.45 -13.25
N ASP A 194 -20.18 11.16 -13.08
CA ASP A 194 -21.17 10.08 -13.04
C ASP A 194 -20.66 8.89 -12.22
N ARG A 195 -21.53 7.88 -12.03
CA ARG A 195 -21.24 6.69 -11.23
C ARG A 195 -20.08 5.84 -11.77
N THR A 196 -19.91 5.78 -13.08
CA THR A 196 -18.84 5.02 -13.75
C THR A 196 -17.51 5.74 -13.53
N HIS A 197 -17.50 7.05 -13.66
CA HIS A 197 -16.34 7.88 -13.36
C HIS A 197 -15.94 7.78 -11.89
N ALA A 198 -16.93 7.76 -10.96
CA ALA A 198 -16.66 7.56 -9.53
C ALA A 198 -15.99 6.21 -9.24
N VAL A 199 -16.47 5.12 -9.86
CA VAL A 199 -15.83 3.79 -9.74
C VAL A 199 -14.41 3.82 -10.29
N THR A 200 -14.18 4.43 -11.45
CA THR A 200 -12.85 4.55 -12.06
C THR A 200 -11.88 5.30 -11.16
N ILE A 201 -12.30 6.44 -10.60
CA ILE A 201 -11.48 7.21 -9.66
C ILE A 201 -11.17 6.38 -8.41
N ALA A 202 -12.20 5.71 -7.85
CA ALA A 202 -12.04 4.94 -6.62
C ALA A 202 -11.10 3.75 -6.78
N LEU A 203 -11.11 3.07 -7.94
CA LEU A 203 -10.13 2.02 -8.25
C LEU A 203 -8.72 2.59 -8.39
N LYS A 204 -8.55 3.71 -9.13
CA LYS A 204 -7.24 4.37 -9.29
C LYS A 204 -6.68 4.85 -7.95
N ARG A 205 -7.50 5.38 -7.04
CA ARG A 205 -7.09 5.86 -5.72
C ARG A 205 -6.96 4.74 -4.68
N GLY A 206 -7.27 3.49 -5.03
CA GLY A 206 -7.24 2.36 -4.10
C GLY A 206 -8.27 2.45 -2.96
N ILE A 207 -9.39 3.16 -3.19
CA ILE A 207 -10.51 3.25 -2.24
C ILE A 207 -11.29 1.94 -2.22
N ILE A 208 -11.45 1.33 -3.41
CA ILE A 208 -12.08 0.00 -3.62
C ILE A 208 -11.20 -0.87 -4.51
N GLU A 209 -11.39 -2.19 -4.39
CA GLU A 209 -10.79 -3.23 -5.22
C GLU A 209 -11.91 -4.07 -5.85
N LEU A 210 -11.67 -4.71 -7.02
CA LEU A 210 -12.61 -5.58 -7.74
C LEU A 210 -12.22 -7.03 -7.57
#